data_985aa434b64fd6deef95d17cb76e7b8b
#
_entry.id   985aa434b64fd6deef95d17cb76e7b8b
#
_cell.length_a   1.000
_cell.length_b   1.000
_cell.length_c   1.000
_cell.angle_alpha   90.00
_cell.angle_beta   90.00
_cell.angle_gamma   90.00
#
_symmetry.space_group_name_H-M   'P 1'
#
loop_
_entity.id
_entity.type
_entity.pdbx_description
1 polymer ?
#
loop_
_entity_poly.entity_id
_entity_poly.type
_entity_poly.pdbx_seq_one_letter_code
_entity_poly.pdbx_strand_id
1 'polypeptide(L)'
;MYFHDYKQFYSLNTILRREILKLKNIPSKDIYCILGGGTVNVSCQFTESSIRIGELCIKVAEELSEYRMHIVCSSANIYDALYRMSITDNVFLYKDIISPQYYYAHASLIITRSGRNTLSEIKYLDIPAIMFVTGDRYRVVEQRQNVNLLHDDCCLMAESNWTKDELVRLIKRLNIPKESDKIGSFIPGNAIAMEILLNNTSSMPTK
;
A
#
# COMPACT_ATOMS: atom_id res chain seq x y z
N MET A 1 -6.91 19.69 -25.07
CA MET A 1 -5.49 19.87 -25.42
C MET A 1 -5.12 18.63 -26.21
N TYR A 2 -4.95 18.75 -27.52
CA TYR A 2 -4.55 17.63 -28.38
C TYR A 2 -3.04 17.53 -28.33
N PHE A 3 -2.53 16.38 -27.87
CA PHE A 3 -1.12 16.08 -27.91
C PHE A 3 -0.75 15.63 -29.34
N HIS A 4 -0.42 16.58 -30.20
CA HIS A 4 0.20 16.27 -31.48
C HIS A 4 1.70 16.14 -31.28
N ASP A 5 2.28 15.08 -31.82
CA ASP A 5 3.71 14.81 -31.96
C ASP A 5 4.48 14.21 -30.76
N TYR A 6 3.92 13.19 -30.07
CA TYR A 6 4.79 12.29 -29.34
C TYR A 6 5.45 11.28 -30.28
N LYS A 7 6.69 11.49 -30.60
CA LYS A 7 7.46 10.61 -31.48
C LYS A 7 7.95 9.32 -30.81
N GLN A 8 7.92 9.27 -29.46
CA GLN A 8 8.39 8.13 -28.69
C GLN A 8 7.59 7.93 -27.42
N PHE A 9 7.23 6.66 -27.14
CA PHE A 9 6.60 6.24 -25.90
C PHE A 9 7.56 5.30 -25.16
N TYR A 10 7.72 5.54 -23.85
CA TYR A 10 8.52 4.70 -22.98
C TYR A 10 7.64 4.02 -21.96
N SER A 11 7.75 2.69 -21.84
CA SER A 11 7.12 1.94 -20.76
C SER A 11 8.07 1.84 -19.58
N LEU A 12 7.67 2.37 -18.44
CA LEU A 12 8.46 2.39 -17.22
C LEU A 12 7.72 1.70 -16.08
N ASN A 13 8.47 1.08 -15.18
CA ASN A 13 7.95 0.74 -13.86
C ASN A 13 7.61 2.00 -13.07
N THR A 14 6.87 1.84 -11.98
CA THR A 14 6.49 2.97 -11.10
C THR A 14 7.73 3.73 -10.64
N ILE A 15 7.68 5.05 -10.75
CA ILE A 15 8.71 5.94 -10.20
C ILE A 15 8.43 6.09 -8.71
N LEU A 16 9.39 5.73 -7.90
CA LEU A 16 9.29 5.80 -6.45
C LEU A 16 9.80 7.15 -5.91
N ARG A 17 9.26 7.56 -4.78
CA ARG A 17 9.72 8.76 -4.06
C ARG A 17 11.16 8.58 -3.58
N ARG A 18 11.94 9.67 -3.59
CA ARG A 18 13.36 9.65 -3.18
C ARG A 18 13.56 9.10 -1.77
N GLU A 19 12.64 9.40 -0.89
CA GLU A 19 12.66 8.97 0.52
C GLU A 19 12.54 7.45 0.62
N ILE A 20 11.72 6.85 -0.23
CA ILE A 20 11.51 5.38 -0.28
C ILE A 20 12.76 4.68 -0.83
N LEU A 21 13.41 5.25 -1.84
CA LEU A 21 14.63 4.66 -2.42
C LEU A 21 15.80 4.52 -1.42
N LYS A 22 15.78 5.29 -0.35
CA LYS A 22 16.81 5.30 0.70
C LYS A 22 16.40 4.57 1.96
N LEU A 23 15.14 4.14 2.02
CA LEU A 23 14.58 3.52 3.21
C LEU A 23 15.02 2.06 3.28
N LYS A 24 15.24 1.59 4.51
CA LYS A 24 15.33 0.15 4.83
C LYS A 24 14.19 -0.18 5.76
N ASN A 25 13.55 -1.30 5.53
CA ASN A 25 12.60 -1.85 6.48
C ASN A 25 13.36 -2.67 7.55
N ILE A 26 13.12 -2.33 8.81
CA ILE A 26 13.58 -3.10 9.98
C ILE A 26 12.29 -3.51 10.70
N PRO A 27 11.75 -4.70 10.39
CA PRO A 27 10.44 -5.08 10.86
C PRO A 27 10.39 -5.19 12.39
N SER A 28 9.32 -4.66 12.94
CA SER A 28 8.96 -4.77 14.35
C SER A 28 7.69 -5.63 14.49
N LYS A 29 7.03 -5.60 15.63
CA LYS A 29 5.70 -6.24 15.80
C LYS A 29 4.55 -5.29 15.41
N ASP A 30 4.76 -4.46 14.39
CA ASP A 30 3.79 -3.46 13.93
C ASP A 30 3.14 -3.91 12.61
N ILE A 31 1.83 -4.02 12.62
CA ILE A 31 1.01 -4.24 11.42
C ILE A 31 0.34 -2.92 11.08
N TYR A 32 0.53 -2.42 9.86
CA TYR A 32 -0.09 -1.19 9.41
C TYR A 32 -1.21 -1.46 8.41
N CYS A 33 -2.42 -1.06 8.78
CA CYS A 33 -3.57 -1.02 7.88
C CYS A 33 -3.70 0.37 7.27
N ILE A 34 -3.41 0.49 5.97
CA ILE A 34 -3.44 1.77 5.24
C ILE A 34 -4.70 1.78 4.38
N LEU A 35 -5.72 2.52 4.82
CA LEU A 35 -7.03 2.54 4.18
C LEU A 35 -7.08 3.39 2.90
N GLY A 36 -5.96 3.98 2.52
CA GLY A 36 -5.79 4.74 1.30
C GLY A 36 -6.04 6.22 1.50
N GLY A 37 -5.31 7.01 0.73
CA GLY A 37 -5.35 8.44 0.78
C GLY A 37 -6.04 9.02 -0.43
N GLY A 38 -6.60 10.15 -0.26
CA GLY A 38 -7.17 10.96 -1.29
C GLY A 38 -8.60 11.30 -0.97
N THR A 39 -8.76 12.51 -0.48
CA THR A 39 -10.06 13.13 -0.21
C THR A 39 -10.76 13.58 -1.49
N VAL A 40 -10.12 13.41 -2.65
CA VAL A 40 -10.64 13.87 -3.93
C VAL A 40 -11.41 12.74 -4.61
N ASN A 41 -12.70 12.92 -4.84
CA ASN A 41 -13.61 11.97 -5.51
C ASN A 41 -13.85 10.64 -4.79
N VAL A 42 -14.04 10.69 -3.48
CA VAL A 42 -14.35 9.51 -2.68
C VAL A 42 -15.83 9.18 -2.80
N SER A 43 -16.16 8.07 -3.48
CA SER A 43 -17.53 7.55 -3.50
C SER A 43 -17.92 6.99 -2.12
N CYS A 44 -19.23 6.91 -1.84
CA CYS A 44 -19.74 6.26 -0.63
C CYS A 44 -19.17 4.82 -0.47
N GLN A 45 -19.07 4.07 -1.56
CA GLN A 45 -18.50 2.72 -1.59
C GLN A 45 -17.03 2.67 -1.13
N PHE A 46 -16.26 3.73 -1.39
CA PHE A 46 -14.89 3.82 -0.90
C PHE A 46 -14.87 3.88 0.63
N THR A 47 -15.68 4.77 1.21
CA THR A 47 -15.75 4.95 2.66
C THR A 47 -16.23 3.67 3.32
N GLU A 48 -17.31 3.06 2.83
CA GLU A 48 -17.86 1.81 3.35
C GLU A 48 -16.87 0.66 3.30
N SER A 49 -16.19 0.45 2.18
CA SER A 49 -15.18 -0.59 2.05
C SER A 49 -13.96 -0.35 2.96
N SER A 50 -13.56 0.90 3.14
CA SER A 50 -12.46 1.26 4.03
C SER A 50 -12.83 1.04 5.50
N ILE A 51 -14.05 1.42 5.91
CA ILE A 51 -14.56 1.14 7.26
C ILE A 51 -14.58 -0.37 7.50
N ARG A 52 -15.11 -1.15 6.56
CA ARG A 52 -15.17 -2.61 6.69
C ARG A 52 -13.78 -3.27 6.86
N ILE A 53 -12.77 -2.82 6.11
CA ILE A 53 -11.39 -3.30 6.28
C ILE A 53 -10.86 -2.91 7.66
N GLY A 54 -11.08 -1.67 8.09
CA GLY A 54 -10.67 -1.21 9.42
C GLY A 54 -11.32 -2.02 10.55
N GLU A 55 -12.64 -2.26 10.47
CA GLU A 55 -13.38 -3.11 11.41
C GLU A 55 -12.81 -4.53 11.46
N LEU A 56 -12.48 -5.10 10.29
CA LEU A 56 -11.87 -6.41 10.21
C LEU A 56 -10.50 -6.44 10.90
N CYS A 57 -9.68 -5.40 10.70
CA CYS A 57 -8.39 -5.26 11.37
C CYS A 57 -8.51 -5.12 12.88
N ILE A 58 -9.50 -4.36 13.39
CA ILE A 58 -9.77 -4.25 14.82
C ILE A 58 -10.12 -5.63 15.41
N LYS A 59 -11.02 -6.38 14.77
CA LYS A 59 -11.39 -7.73 15.20
C LYS A 59 -10.23 -8.72 15.14
N VAL A 60 -9.34 -8.58 14.18
CA VAL A 60 -8.13 -9.41 14.05
C VAL A 60 -7.12 -9.11 15.16
N ALA A 61 -6.99 -7.84 15.55
CA ALA A 61 -6.08 -7.42 16.62
C ALA A 61 -6.40 -8.08 17.97
N GLU A 62 -7.67 -8.40 18.24
CA GLU A 62 -8.09 -9.14 19.44
C GLU A 62 -7.41 -10.51 19.56
N GLU A 63 -7.13 -11.17 18.41
CA GLU A 63 -6.49 -12.48 18.37
C GLU A 63 -4.97 -12.43 18.17
N LEU A 64 -4.43 -11.26 17.86
CA LEU A 64 -3.02 -11.00 17.59
C LEU A 64 -2.46 -10.02 18.63
N SER A 65 -2.65 -10.30 19.91
CA SER A 65 -2.26 -9.41 21.01
C SER A 65 -0.75 -9.13 21.07
N GLU A 66 0.07 -9.99 20.49
CA GLU A 66 1.52 -9.79 20.37
C GLU A 66 1.94 -8.75 19.32
N TYR A 67 1.00 -8.33 18.45
CA TYR A 67 1.21 -7.29 17.44
C TYR A 67 0.50 -6.00 17.82
N ARG A 68 1.06 -4.88 17.37
CA ARG A 68 0.41 -3.58 17.39
C ARG A 68 -0.24 -3.31 16.03
N MET A 69 -1.55 -3.11 16.04
CA MET A 69 -2.32 -2.82 14.83
C MET A 69 -2.50 -1.32 14.68
N HIS A 70 -1.87 -0.75 13.69
CA HIS A 70 -1.93 0.68 13.35
C HIS A 70 -2.86 0.89 12.17
N ILE A 71 -3.97 1.61 12.35
CA ILE A 71 -4.96 1.85 11.30
C ILE A 71 -4.92 3.32 10.88
N VAL A 72 -4.42 3.57 9.69
CA VAL A 72 -4.31 4.91 9.08
C VAL A 72 -5.58 5.18 8.27
N CYS A 73 -6.50 5.94 8.86
CA CYS A 73 -7.84 6.17 8.31
C CYS A 73 -7.84 7.14 7.13
N SER A 74 -6.95 8.13 7.13
CA SER A 74 -6.81 9.17 6.10
C SER A 74 -8.10 10.00 5.85
N SER A 75 -9.08 9.91 6.76
CA SER A 75 -10.37 10.59 6.68
C SER A 75 -11.04 10.64 8.04
N ALA A 76 -11.61 11.79 8.39
CA ALA A 76 -12.36 11.96 9.63
C ALA A 76 -13.55 10.99 9.73
N ASN A 77 -14.29 10.81 8.64
CA ASN A 77 -15.48 9.94 8.62
C ASN A 77 -15.12 8.48 8.91
N ILE A 78 -14.01 7.99 8.35
CA ILE A 78 -13.53 6.62 8.59
C ILE A 78 -13.04 6.51 10.04
N TYR A 79 -12.26 7.48 10.51
CA TYR A 79 -11.77 7.52 11.88
C TYR A 79 -12.91 7.52 12.89
N ASP A 80 -13.89 8.41 12.74
CA ASP A 80 -15.02 8.54 13.67
C ASP A 80 -15.90 7.28 13.69
N ALA A 81 -16.03 6.59 12.55
CA ALA A 81 -16.75 5.30 12.49
C ALA A 81 -16.01 4.21 13.26
N LEU A 82 -14.70 4.07 13.06
CA LEU A 82 -13.89 3.05 13.72
C LEU A 82 -13.68 3.34 15.22
N TYR A 83 -13.54 4.61 15.59
CA TYR A 83 -13.37 5.03 17.00
C TYR A 83 -14.55 4.69 17.90
N ARG A 84 -15.75 4.52 17.34
CA ARG A 84 -16.96 4.11 18.08
C ARG A 84 -16.99 2.62 18.40
N MET A 85 -16.09 1.85 17.83
CA MET A 85 -15.99 0.42 18.11
C MET A 85 -15.25 0.18 19.43
N SER A 86 -15.43 -1.00 20.00
CA SER A 86 -14.59 -1.46 21.11
C SER A 86 -13.18 -1.73 20.58
N ILE A 87 -12.19 -1.00 21.08
CA ILE A 87 -10.80 -1.07 20.64
C ILE A 87 -9.96 -1.64 21.77
N THR A 88 -9.14 -2.65 21.45
CA THR A 88 -8.17 -3.22 22.38
C THR A 88 -6.91 -2.36 22.49
N ASP A 89 -6.14 -2.51 23.56
CA ASP A 89 -4.97 -1.67 23.85
C ASP A 89 -3.85 -1.76 22.79
N ASN A 90 -3.87 -2.80 21.95
CA ASN A 90 -2.92 -3.00 20.87
C ASN A 90 -3.37 -2.39 19.52
N VAL A 91 -4.51 -1.66 19.50
CA VAL A 91 -5.01 -0.98 18.28
C VAL A 91 -4.80 0.53 18.38
N PHE A 92 -4.18 1.12 17.36
CA PHE A 92 -3.88 2.54 17.25
C PHE A 92 -4.55 3.11 16.00
N LEU A 93 -5.48 4.04 16.19
CA LEU A 93 -6.16 4.73 15.09
C LEU A 93 -5.52 6.08 14.80
N TYR A 94 -5.28 6.35 13.53
CA TYR A 94 -4.73 7.62 13.06
C TYR A 94 -5.72 8.29 12.11
N LYS A 95 -6.16 9.50 12.48
CA LYS A 95 -7.11 10.28 11.69
C LYS A 95 -6.49 10.81 10.41
N ASP A 96 -5.25 11.31 10.53
CA ASP A 96 -4.51 11.94 9.45
C ASP A 96 -3.54 10.96 8.78
N ILE A 97 -3.02 11.38 7.62
CA ILE A 97 -2.01 10.61 6.90
C ILE A 97 -0.69 10.70 7.68
N ILE A 98 -0.17 9.54 8.06
CA ILE A 98 1.18 9.43 8.61
C ILE A 98 2.19 9.41 7.45
N SER A 99 3.37 9.98 7.68
CA SER A 99 4.46 9.90 6.70
C SER A 99 4.77 8.44 6.34
N PRO A 100 4.78 8.09 5.05
CA PRO A 100 5.05 6.72 4.60
C PRO A 100 6.37 6.14 5.10
N GLN A 101 7.41 6.98 5.24
CA GLN A 101 8.70 6.53 5.78
C GLN A 101 8.56 5.93 7.18
N TYR A 102 7.66 6.48 8.00
CA TYR A 102 7.48 6.02 9.36
C TYR A 102 6.94 4.58 9.41
N TYR A 103 5.87 4.29 8.69
CA TYR A 103 5.30 2.95 8.72
C TYR A 103 6.10 1.95 7.89
N TYR A 104 6.65 2.32 6.75
CA TYR A 104 7.48 1.42 5.96
C TYR A 104 8.79 1.05 6.66
N ALA A 105 9.33 1.91 7.52
CA ALA A 105 10.56 1.61 8.26
C ALA A 105 10.38 0.46 9.27
N HIS A 106 9.18 0.28 9.81
CA HIS A 106 8.96 -0.61 10.95
C HIS A 106 7.89 -1.69 10.73
N ALA A 107 7.15 -1.63 9.63
CA ALA A 107 6.08 -2.58 9.37
C ALA A 107 6.62 -4.01 9.24
N SER A 108 6.06 -4.93 10.01
CA SER A 108 6.20 -6.37 9.78
C SER A 108 5.23 -6.87 8.72
N LEU A 109 4.08 -6.20 8.59
CA LEU A 109 3.06 -6.47 7.59
C LEU A 109 2.32 -5.18 7.24
N ILE A 110 1.97 -5.04 5.98
CA ILE A 110 1.06 -3.98 5.53
C ILE A 110 -0.23 -4.59 5.01
N ILE A 111 -1.35 -4.10 5.53
CA ILE A 111 -2.69 -4.35 5.00
C ILE A 111 -3.12 -3.09 4.27
N THR A 112 -3.46 -3.19 3.00
CA THR A 112 -3.78 -2.00 2.21
C THR A 112 -4.78 -2.29 1.10
N ARG A 113 -5.27 -1.23 0.49
CA ARG A 113 -6.01 -1.31 -0.76
C ARG A 113 -5.02 -1.34 -1.93
N SER A 114 -5.43 -1.94 -3.04
CA SER A 114 -4.55 -2.27 -4.17
C SER A 114 -4.22 -1.06 -5.06
N GLY A 115 -3.71 0.02 -4.46
CA GLY A 115 -3.21 1.19 -5.18
C GLY A 115 -1.79 0.99 -5.71
N ARG A 116 -1.56 1.28 -7.00
CA ARG A 116 -0.30 0.98 -7.69
C ARG A 116 0.95 1.53 -7.00
N ASN A 117 0.93 2.79 -6.58
CA ASN A 117 2.11 3.40 -5.95
C ASN A 117 2.48 2.71 -4.63
N THR A 118 1.49 2.51 -3.75
CA THR A 118 1.67 1.82 -2.48
C THR A 118 2.20 0.40 -2.68
N LEU A 119 1.65 -0.34 -3.64
CA LEU A 119 2.11 -1.70 -3.94
C LEU A 119 3.54 -1.73 -4.45
N SER A 120 3.92 -0.78 -5.32
CA SER A 120 5.28 -0.68 -5.83
C SER A 120 6.30 -0.35 -4.73
N GLU A 121 5.93 0.52 -3.78
CA GLU A 121 6.77 0.86 -2.62
C GLU A 121 6.95 -0.34 -1.68
N ILE A 122 5.86 -1.04 -1.37
CA ILE A 122 5.86 -2.27 -0.58
C ILE A 122 6.77 -3.32 -1.21
N LYS A 123 6.62 -3.51 -2.52
CA LYS A 123 7.40 -4.49 -3.28
C LYS A 123 8.89 -4.15 -3.33
N TYR A 124 9.20 -2.87 -3.51
CA TYR A 124 10.58 -2.39 -3.49
C TYR A 124 11.27 -2.61 -2.13
N LEU A 125 10.52 -2.43 -1.04
CA LEU A 125 11.02 -2.59 0.33
C LEU A 125 10.93 -4.04 0.84
N ASP A 126 10.39 -4.95 0.04
CA ASP A 126 10.18 -6.37 0.37
C ASP A 126 9.37 -6.58 1.66
N ILE A 127 8.35 -5.73 1.87
CA ILE A 127 7.48 -5.80 3.03
C ILE A 127 6.32 -6.77 2.75
N PRO A 128 6.06 -7.76 3.61
CA PRO A 128 4.87 -8.61 3.49
C PRO A 128 3.59 -7.79 3.44
N ALA A 129 2.67 -8.13 2.55
CA ALA A 129 1.45 -7.37 2.40
C ALA A 129 0.21 -8.20 2.09
N ILE A 130 -0.93 -7.71 2.59
CA ILE A 130 -2.27 -8.18 2.23
C ILE A 130 -2.99 -7.05 1.51
N MET A 131 -3.40 -7.31 0.28
CA MET A 131 -3.91 -6.31 -0.64
C MET A 131 -5.39 -6.55 -0.90
N PHE A 132 -6.24 -5.69 -0.35
CA PHE A 132 -7.68 -5.75 -0.58
C PHE A 132 -8.06 -5.15 -1.94
N VAL A 133 -8.74 -5.95 -2.75
CA VAL A 133 -9.40 -5.47 -3.97
C VAL A 133 -10.77 -4.95 -3.59
N THR A 134 -10.93 -3.63 -3.66
CA THR A 134 -12.15 -2.94 -3.27
C THR A 134 -12.50 -1.86 -4.29
N GLY A 135 -13.74 -1.51 -4.43
CA GLY A 135 -14.14 -0.39 -5.23
C GLY A 135 -15.27 -0.69 -6.21
N ASP A 136 -15.58 0.32 -7.00
CA ASP A 136 -16.57 0.21 -8.06
C ASP A 136 -16.09 -0.66 -9.22
N ARG A 137 -17.00 -0.94 -10.14
CA ARG A 137 -16.78 -1.83 -11.30
C ARG A 137 -15.50 -1.50 -12.10
N TYR A 138 -15.13 -0.24 -12.22
CA TYR A 138 -13.98 0.18 -13.02
C TYR A 138 -12.66 0.03 -12.23
N ARG A 139 -12.65 0.43 -10.98
CA ARG A 139 -11.45 0.35 -10.13
C ARG A 139 -11.09 -1.07 -9.74
N VAL A 140 -12.06 -1.98 -9.61
CA VAL A 140 -11.81 -3.40 -9.34
C VAL A 140 -10.91 -4.02 -10.40
N VAL A 141 -11.14 -3.72 -11.68
CA VAL A 141 -10.31 -4.25 -12.78
C VAL A 141 -8.88 -3.74 -12.67
N GLU A 142 -8.70 -2.44 -12.48
CA GLU A 142 -7.37 -1.85 -12.29
C GLU A 142 -6.66 -2.40 -11.05
N GLN A 143 -7.36 -2.52 -9.94
CA GLN A 143 -6.80 -3.05 -8.70
C GLN A 143 -6.35 -4.52 -8.86
N ARG A 144 -7.15 -5.35 -9.51
CA ARG A 144 -6.77 -6.75 -9.79
C ARG A 144 -5.55 -6.82 -10.71
N GLN A 145 -5.47 -5.98 -11.72
CA GLN A 145 -4.30 -5.90 -12.59
C GLN A 145 -3.05 -5.49 -11.80
N ASN A 146 -3.13 -4.49 -10.93
CA ASN A 146 -2.02 -4.06 -10.08
C ASN A 146 -1.55 -5.20 -9.17
N VAL A 147 -2.48 -5.92 -8.54
CA VAL A 147 -2.14 -7.06 -7.68
C VAL A 147 -1.48 -8.17 -8.50
N ASN A 148 -2.04 -8.54 -9.65
CA ASN A 148 -1.49 -9.60 -10.49
C ASN A 148 -0.05 -9.32 -10.96
N LEU A 149 0.30 -8.05 -11.14
CA LEU A 149 1.66 -7.64 -11.51
C LEU A 149 2.66 -7.76 -10.35
N LEU A 150 2.18 -7.70 -9.12
CA LEU A 150 3.01 -7.59 -7.92
C LEU A 150 2.81 -8.75 -6.94
N HIS A 151 1.86 -9.64 -7.24
CA HIS A 151 1.55 -10.80 -6.41
C HIS A 151 2.70 -11.80 -6.38
N ASP A 152 3.03 -12.25 -5.18
CA ASP A 152 3.95 -13.34 -4.91
C ASP A 152 3.66 -13.95 -3.53
N ASP A 153 4.58 -14.76 -3.00
CA ASP A 153 4.43 -15.43 -1.70
C ASP A 153 4.39 -14.44 -0.51
N CYS A 154 4.85 -13.20 -0.69
CA CYS A 154 4.87 -12.16 0.34
C CYS A 154 3.75 -11.13 0.17
N CYS A 155 3.21 -10.95 -1.04
CA CYS A 155 2.17 -9.98 -1.36
C CYS A 155 0.90 -10.72 -1.79
N LEU A 156 -0.04 -10.91 -0.88
CA LEU A 156 -1.23 -11.72 -1.09
C LEU A 156 -2.49 -10.86 -1.31
N MET A 157 -3.35 -11.31 -2.20
CA MET A 157 -4.63 -10.67 -2.46
C MET A 157 -5.71 -11.13 -1.50
N ALA A 158 -6.52 -10.19 -1.02
CA ALA A 158 -7.72 -10.44 -0.24
C ALA A 158 -8.96 -9.85 -0.92
N GLU A 159 -10.07 -10.55 -0.81
CA GLU A 159 -11.36 -10.04 -1.27
C GLU A 159 -12.08 -9.30 -0.13
N SER A 160 -12.96 -8.37 -0.48
CA SER A 160 -13.65 -7.51 0.48
C SER A 160 -14.63 -8.24 1.40
N ASN A 161 -14.99 -9.47 1.08
CA ASN A 161 -15.91 -10.33 1.85
C ASN A 161 -15.21 -11.27 2.84
N TRP A 162 -13.90 -11.18 2.98
CA TRP A 162 -13.14 -12.00 3.91
C TRP A 162 -13.60 -11.86 5.35
N THR A 163 -13.51 -12.96 6.07
CA THR A 163 -13.82 -13.06 7.50
C THR A 163 -12.57 -12.76 8.36
N LYS A 164 -12.79 -12.54 9.65
CA LYS A 164 -11.73 -12.40 10.64
C LYS A 164 -10.77 -13.61 10.61
N ASP A 165 -11.33 -14.82 10.63
CA ASP A 165 -10.55 -16.06 10.72
C ASP A 165 -9.70 -16.30 9.48
N GLU A 166 -10.18 -15.91 8.31
CA GLU A 166 -9.40 -15.98 7.06
C GLU A 166 -8.22 -15.02 7.12
N LEU A 167 -8.43 -13.79 7.59
CA LEU A 167 -7.38 -12.80 7.69
C LEU A 167 -6.34 -13.19 8.76
N VAL A 168 -6.77 -13.67 9.92
CA VAL A 168 -5.85 -14.19 10.98
C VAL A 168 -5.00 -15.34 10.44
N ARG A 169 -5.61 -16.31 9.75
CA ARG A 169 -4.86 -17.43 9.16
C ARG A 169 -3.82 -16.95 8.16
N LEU A 170 -4.16 -15.96 7.34
CA LEU A 170 -3.26 -15.42 6.35
C LEU A 170 -2.08 -14.67 6.99
N ILE A 171 -2.35 -13.84 7.98
CA ILE A 171 -1.32 -13.12 8.73
C ILE A 171 -0.34 -14.12 9.36
N LYS A 172 -0.84 -15.15 10.02
CA LYS A 172 0.00 -16.20 10.63
C LYS A 172 0.81 -16.98 9.58
N ARG A 173 0.26 -17.20 8.38
CA ARG A 173 0.94 -17.90 7.28
C ARG A 173 2.09 -17.08 6.67
N LEU A 174 1.97 -15.77 6.62
CA LEU A 174 3.01 -14.89 6.07
C LEU A 174 4.31 -14.89 6.86
N ASN A 175 4.32 -15.59 8.01
CA ASN A 175 5.50 -15.89 8.81
C ASN A 175 6.36 -14.65 9.07
N ILE A 176 5.74 -13.67 9.72
CA ILE A 176 6.30 -12.38 10.04
C ILE A 176 7.22 -12.55 11.26
N PRO A 177 8.48 -12.17 11.27
CA PRO A 177 9.28 -11.42 10.32
C PRO A 177 10.37 -12.29 9.65
N LYS A 178 10.66 -12.06 8.38
CA LYS A 178 11.94 -12.46 7.82
C LYS A 178 12.83 -11.23 7.82
N GLU A 179 13.98 -11.28 8.50
CA GLU A 179 15.09 -10.40 8.16
C GLU A 179 15.42 -10.68 6.69
N SER A 180 14.99 -9.83 5.83
CA SER A 180 15.26 -9.94 4.40
C SER A 180 16.48 -9.08 4.09
N ASP A 181 17.63 -9.70 3.92
CA ASP A 181 18.78 -9.08 3.24
C ASP A 181 18.54 -8.94 1.72
N LYS A 182 17.37 -9.35 1.24
CA LYS A 182 17.01 -9.25 -0.16
C LYS A 182 16.51 -7.83 -0.45
N ILE A 183 17.29 -7.09 -1.20
CA ILE A 183 16.77 -5.96 -1.96
C ILE A 183 15.64 -6.52 -2.83
N GLY A 184 14.43 -6.01 -2.66
CA GLY A 184 13.25 -6.49 -3.36
C GLY A 184 13.50 -6.62 -4.87
N SER A 185 12.90 -7.63 -5.47
CA SER A 185 13.04 -7.91 -6.92
C SER A 185 12.44 -6.83 -7.82
N PHE A 186 11.77 -5.84 -7.22
CA PHE A 186 11.14 -4.74 -7.94
C PHE A 186 12.16 -3.66 -8.31
N ILE A 187 12.37 -3.46 -9.61
CA ILE A 187 13.23 -2.42 -10.15
C ILE A 187 12.40 -1.18 -10.44
N PRO A 188 12.59 -0.05 -9.71
CA PRO A 188 11.85 1.17 -9.96
C PRO A 188 12.25 1.83 -11.29
N GLY A 189 11.32 2.56 -11.89
CA GLY A 189 11.54 3.28 -13.15
C GLY A 189 12.44 4.52 -13.05
N ASN A 190 12.91 4.87 -11.86
CA ASN A 190 13.63 6.12 -11.60
C ASN A 190 14.91 6.30 -12.45
N ALA A 191 15.75 5.28 -12.52
CA ALA A 191 17.02 5.36 -13.27
C ALA A 191 16.77 5.52 -14.79
N ILE A 192 15.86 4.72 -15.33
CA ILE A 192 15.48 4.78 -16.75
C ILE A 192 14.84 6.13 -17.09
N ALA A 193 13.96 6.64 -16.23
CA ALA A 193 13.35 7.96 -16.41
C ALA A 193 14.39 9.08 -16.45
N MET A 194 15.40 9.04 -15.56
CA MET A 194 16.50 10.00 -15.55
C MET A 194 17.34 9.91 -16.82
N GLU A 195 17.68 8.72 -17.29
CA GLU A 195 18.44 8.51 -18.51
C GLU A 195 17.71 9.08 -19.74
N ILE A 196 16.41 8.82 -19.87
CA ILE A 196 15.58 9.37 -20.94
C ILE A 196 15.58 10.90 -20.90
N LEU A 197 15.42 11.50 -19.72
CA LEU A 197 15.42 12.95 -19.57
C LEU A 197 16.77 13.56 -19.97
N LEU A 198 17.88 12.99 -19.52
CA LEU A 198 19.22 13.48 -19.83
C LEU A 198 19.54 13.39 -21.32
N ASN A 199 19.20 12.28 -21.96
CA ASN A 199 19.43 12.07 -23.40
C ASN A 199 18.61 13.05 -24.27
N ASN A 200 17.35 13.35 -23.86
CA ASN A 200 16.51 14.29 -24.58
C ASN A 200 16.91 15.76 -24.35
N THR A 201 17.49 16.11 -23.20
CA THR A 201 18.00 17.47 -22.96
C THR A 201 19.29 17.77 -23.71
N SER A 202 20.12 16.76 -23.94
CA SER A 202 21.37 16.88 -24.71
C SER A 202 21.14 17.10 -26.21
N SER A 203 19.93 16.84 -26.69
CA SER A 203 19.55 17.00 -28.12
C SER A 203 18.81 18.31 -28.41
N MET A 204 18.60 19.18 -27.42
CA MET A 204 18.02 20.50 -27.68
C MET A 204 19.09 21.45 -28.23
N PRO A 205 18.91 22.03 -29.41
CA PRO A 205 19.82 23.06 -29.91
C PRO A 205 19.78 24.27 -28.98
N THR A 206 20.94 24.67 -28.48
CA THR A 206 21.12 25.96 -27.81
C THR A 206 20.66 27.07 -28.76
N LYS A 207 19.60 27.78 -28.35
CA LYS A 207 19.14 28.99 -29.05
C LYS A 207 20.04 30.16 -28.73
#